data_bd7035b02433dd01347ffdf8060379b5
#
_entry.id   bd7035b02433dd01347ffdf8060379b5
#
_cell.length_a   1.000
_cell.length_b   1.000
_cell.length_c   1.000
_cell.angle_alpha   90.00
_cell.angle_beta   90.00
_cell.angle_gamma   90.00
#
_symmetry.space_group_name_H-M   'P 1'
#
loop_
_entity.id
_entity.type
_entity.pdbx_description
1 polymer ?
#
loop_
_entity_poly.entity_id
_entity_poly.type
_entity_poly.pdbx_seq_one_letter_code
_entity_poly.pdbx_strand_id
1 'polypeptide(L)'
;MYVVRWLFPFTQGLGLGILAMLFHECGHLLAALVVGVRIKNVGMKWNKGLYTIREQGTPVQNLIVAAAGPVTNILLIATAHWAPVFALANFCYAIANTLPIEGSDGYRIALCWQQVRSLRNSDSQT
;
A
#
# COMPACT_ATOMS: atom_id res chain seq x y z
N MET A 1 -21.50 22.40 23.64
CA MET A 1 -21.84 22.57 22.20
C MET A 1 -20.62 22.61 21.27
N TYR A 2 -19.46 23.10 21.70
CA TYR A 2 -18.23 23.17 20.88
C TYR A 2 -17.57 21.79 20.62
N VAL A 3 -17.62 20.84 21.56
CA VAL A 3 -17.01 19.52 21.45
C VAL A 3 -17.63 18.70 20.30
N VAL A 4 -18.95 18.76 20.13
CA VAL A 4 -19.67 18.01 19.06
C VAL A 4 -19.27 18.52 17.66
N ARG A 5 -18.93 19.81 17.53
CA ARG A 5 -18.55 20.43 16.27
C ARG A 5 -17.19 19.95 15.75
N TRP A 6 -16.31 19.50 16.64
CA TRP A 6 -15.00 18.94 16.29
C TRP A 6 -15.03 17.41 16.13
N LEU A 7 -15.96 16.72 16.79
CA LEU A 7 -16.10 15.28 16.69
C LEU A 7 -16.49 14.82 15.28
N PHE A 8 -17.38 15.57 14.61
CA PHE A 8 -17.85 15.18 13.27
C PHE A 8 -16.75 15.18 12.20
N PRO A 9 -15.93 16.24 11.99
CA PRO A 9 -14.85 16.20 11.03
C PRO A 9 -13.75 15.21 11.43
N PHE A 10 -13.53 14.97 12.73
CA PHE A 10 -12.56 13.98 13.20
C PHE A 10 -13.00 12.54 12.85
N THR A 11 -14.27 12.19 13.09
CA THR A 11 -14.81 10.87 12.76
C THR A 11 -14.86 10.65 11.24
N GLN A 12 -15.17 11.68 10.46
CA GLN A 12 -15.09 11.62 9.00
C GLN A 12 -13.65 11.38 8.53
N GLY A 13 -12.68 12.13 9.05
CA GLY A 13 -11.27 11.94 8.70
C GLY A 13 -10.76 10.56 9.03
N LEU A 14 -11.12 10.02 10.19
CA LEU A 14 -10.78 8.66 10.60
C LEU A 14 -11.40 7.61 9.66
N GLY A 15 -12.69 7.73 9.34
CA GLY A 15 -13.39 6.82 8.43
C GLY A 15 -12.78 6.82 7.03
N LEU A 16 -12.45 7.99 6.49
CA LEU A 16 -11.81 8.14 5.19
C LEU A 16 -10.36 7.62 5.19
N GLY A 17 -9.64 7.75 6.30
CA GLY A 17 -8.33 7.14 6.49
C GLY A 17 -8.38 5.62 6.47
N ILE A 18 -9.35 5.02 7.15
CA ILE A 18 -9.61 3.56 7.11
C ILE A 18 -9.95 3.12 5.68
N LEU A 19 -10.79 3.89 4.98
CA LEU A 19 -11.14 3.59 3.60
C LEU A 19 -9.92 3.66 2.67
N ALA A 20 -9.06 4.65 2.82
CA ALA A 20 -7.80 4.76 2.08
C ALA A 20 -6.88 3.55 2.33
N MET A 21 -6.80 3.08 3.58
CA MET A 21 -6.07 1.86 3.94
C MET A 21 -6.67 0.62 3.26
N LEU A 22 -7.99 0.46 3.26
CA LEU A 22 -8.65 -0.67 2.61
C LEU A 22 -8.38 -0.71 1.11
N PHE A 23 -8.45 0.42 0.42
CA PHE A 23 -8.11 0.49 -1.01
C PHE A 23 -6.64 0.17 -1.26
N HIS A 24 -5.74 0.62 -0.39
CA HIS A 24 -4.32 0.28 -0.45
C HIS A 24 -4.10 -1.24 -0.40
N GLU A 25 -4.68 -1.91 0.58
CA GLU A 25 -4.59 -3.37 0.72
C GLU A 25 -5.25 -4.11 -0.45
N CYS A 26 -6.38 -3.60 -0.96
CA CYS A 26 -6.99 -4.12 -2.18
C CYS A 26 -6.03 -4.04 -3.38
N GLY A 27 -5.24 -2.98 -3.49
CA GLY A 27 -4.21 -2.84 -4.52
C GLY A 27 -3.20 -3.99 -4.46
N HIS A 28 -2.67 -4.31 -3.29
CA HIS A 28 -1.76 -5.45 -3.10
C HIS A 28 -2.41 -6.79 -3.46
N LEU A 29 -3.65 -7.01 -3.02
CA LEU A 29 -4.40 -8.25 -3.28
C LEU A 29 -4.64 -8.44 -4.78
N LEU A 30 -5.12 -7.41 -5.47
CA LEU A 30 -5.36 -7.45 -6.92
C LEU A 30 -4.06 -7.71 -7.68
N ALA A 31 -2.98 -7.02 -7.33
CA ALA A 31 -1.69 -7.26 -7.97
C ALA A 31 -1.19 -8.68 -7.75
N ALA A 32 -1.31 -9.23 -6.53
CA ALA A 32 -0.93 -10.61 -6.23
C ALA A 32 -1.71 -11.60 -7.08
N LEU A 33 -3.02 -11.41 -7.24
CA LEU A 33 -3.86 -12.25 -8.10
C LEU A 33 -3.44 -12.16 -9.57
N VAL A 34 -3.20 -10.94 -10.07
CA VAL A 34 -2.81 -10.71 -11.47
C VAL A 34 -1.46 -11.34 -11.80
N VAL A 35 -0.47 -11.24 -10.90
CA VAL A 35 0.86 -11.82 -11.12
C VAL A 35 0.97 -13.29 -10.69
N GLY A 36 -0.12 -13.91 -10.20
CA GLY A 36 -0.18 -15.32 -9.86
C GLY A 36 0.48 -15.69 -8.52
N VAL A 37 0.66 -14.72 -7.62
CA VAL A 37 1.16 -14.98 -6.25
C VAL A 37 0.01 -15.44 -5.37
N ARG A 38 0.14 -16.64 -4.78
CA ARG A 38 -0.89 -17.21 -3.92
C ARG A 38 -1.00 -16.46 -2.59
N ILE A 39 -2.23 -16.09 -2.25
CA ILE A 39 -2.57 -15.51 -0.96
C ILE A 39 -2.88 -16.64 0.01
N LYS A 40 -2.15 -16.71 1.13
CA LYS A 40 -2.33 -17.75 2.17
C LYS A 40 -3.35 -17.32 3.22
N ASN A 41 -3.29 -16.06 3.64
CA ASN A 41 -4.17 -15.55 4.69
C ASN A 41 -4.26 -14.02 4.60
N VAL A 42 -5.41 -13.50 5.00
CA VAL A 42 -5.65 -12.07 5.21
C VAL A 42 -6.13 -11.90 6.64
N GLY A 43 -5.51 -10.99 7.37
CA GLY A 43 -5.86 -10.77 8.76
C GLY A 43 -5.70 -9.32 9.17
N MET A 44 -6.19 -9.00 10.36
CA MET A 44 -6.03 -7.69 10.98
C MET A 44 -5.40 -7.84 12.36
N LYS A 45 -4.37 -7.03 12.63
CA LYS A 45 -3.76 -6.91 13.96
C LYS A 45 -3.83 -5.48 14.43
N TRP A 46 -4.13 -5.30 15.72
CA TRP A 46 -4.27 -3.98 16.34
C TRP A 46 -3.04 -3.09 16.17
N ASN A 47 -1.83 -3.67 16.18
CA ASN A 47 -0.56 -2.96 16.06
C ASN A 47 0.00 -2.87 14.62
N LYS A 48 -0.60 -3.57 13.64
CA LYS A 48 -0.11 -3.64 12.24
C LYS A 48 -1.18 -3.29 11.22
N GLY A 49 -2.43 -3.06 11.66
CA GLY A 49 -3.55 -2.86 10.75
C GLY A 49 -3.92 -4.13 9.99
N LEU A 50 -4.42 -3.96 8.79
CA LEU A 50 -4.68 -5.04 7.85
C LEU A 50 -3.37 -5.60 7.31
N TYR A 51 -3.23 -6.91 7.23
CA TYR A 51 -2.05 -7.56 6.65
C TYR A 51 -2.43 -8.77 5.83
N THR A 52 -1.62 -9.03 4.81
CA THR A 52 -1.79 -10.17 3.91
C THR A 52 -0.56 -11.07 4.00
N ILE A 53 -0.78 -12.36 4.29
CA ILE A 53 0.26 -13.40 4.18
C ILE A 53 0.13 -14.02 2.80
N ARG A 54 1.20 -13.94 2.02
CA ARG A 54 1.29 -14.50 0.68
C ARG A 54 2.51 -15.41 0.53
N GLU A 55 2.49 -16.29 -0.45
CA GLU A 55 3.68 -17.01 -0.86
C GLU A 55 4.71 -16.05 -1.44
N GLN A 56 5.98 -16.42 -1.35
CA GLN A 56 7.03 -15.66 -2.00
C GLN A 56 6.98 -15.93 -3.51
N GLY A 57 6.76 -14.86 -4.28
CA GLY A 57 6.89 -14.88 -5.73
C GLY A 57 8.34 -14.61 -6.17
N THR A 58 8.55 -14.50 -7.47
CA THR A 58 9.81 -14.00 -8.03
C THR A 58 10.06 -12.56 -7.55
N PRO A 59 11.32 -12.07 -7.57
CA PRO A 59 11.62 -10.68 -7.19
C PRO A 59 10.78 -9.65 -7.95
N VAL A 60 10.51 -9.88 -9.24
CA VAL A 60 9.66 -9.01 -10.06
C VAL A 60 8.20 -9.03 -9.59
N GLN A 61 7.64 -10.21 -9.34
CA GLN A 61 6.28 -10.34 -8.82
C GLN A 61 6.15 -9.65 -7.46
N ASN A 62 7.11 -9.85 -6.57
CA ASN A 62 7.13 -9.22 -5.25
C ASN A 62 7.24 -7.69 -5.35
N LEU A 63 8.03 -7.17 -6.30
CA LEU A 63 8.14 -5.74 -6.58
C LEU A 63 6.79 -5.14 -7.04
N ILE A 64 6.14 -5.79 -8.01
CA ILE A 64 4.82 -5.37 -8.53
C ILE A 64 3.79 -5.32 -7.39
N VAL A 65 3.73 -6.38 -6.60
CA VAL A 65 2.78 -6.45 -5.49
C VAL A 65 3.10 -5.40 -4.43
N ALA A 66 4.37 -5.17 -4.08
CA ALA A 66 4.75 -4.15 -3.10
C ALA A 66 4.41 -2.72 -3.58
N ALA A 67 4.56 -2.43 -4.87
CA ALA A 67 4.26 -1.12 -5.43
C ALA A 67 2.75 -0.86 -5.60
N ALA A 68 1.93 -1.90 -5.70
CA ALA A 68 0.50 -1.78 -6.05
C ALA A 68 -0.32 -1.02 -5.00
N GLY A 69 -0.05 -1.19 -3.71
CA GLY A 69 -0.72 -0.45 -2.64
C GLY A 69 -0.51 1.06 -2.75
N PRO A 70 0.76 1.55 -2.69
CA PRO A 70 1.06 2.96 -2.89
C PRO A 70 0.52 3.52 -4.21
N VAL A 71 0.62 2.79 -5.32
CA VAL A 71 0.08 3.19 -6.62
C VAL A 71 -1.44 3.37 -6.56
N THR A 72 -2.16 2.47 -5.90
CA THR A 72 -3.61 2.60 -5.70
C THR A 72 -3.96 3.90 -4.99
N ASN A 73 -3.26 4.24 -3.89
CA ASN A 73 -3.49 5.49 -3.20
C ASN A 73 -3.15 6.72 -4.07
N ILE A 74 -2.06 6.67 -4.85
CA ILE A 74 -1.70 7.76 -5.78
C ILE A 74 -2.81 7.97 -6.81
N LEU A 75 -3.35 6.91 -7.39
CA LEU A 75 -4.46 7.00 -8.35
C LEU A 75 -5.73 7.60 -7.72
N LEU A 76 -6.00 7.27 -6.44
CA LEU A 76 -7.15 7.81 -5.72
C LEU A 76 -7.01 9.30 -5.35
N ILE A 77 -5.81 9.89 -5.44
CA ILE A 77 -5.64 11.35 -5.30
C ILE A 77 -6.40 12.09 -6.42
N ALA A 78 -6.59 11.46 -7.58
CA ALA A 78 -7.39 12.04 -8.66
C ALA A 78 -8.85 12.34 -8.28
N THR A 79 -9.37 11.74 -7.18
CA THR A 79 -10.70 12.05 -6.64
C THR A 79 -10.78 13.41 -5.94
N ALA A 80 -9.69 14.19 -5.86
CA ALA A 80 -9.63 15.45 -5.12
C ALA A 80 -10.72 16.46 -5.50
N HIS A 81 -11.17 16.45 -6.76
CA HIS A 81 -12.24 17.34 -7.22
C HIS A 81 -13.59 17.04 -6.55
N TRP A 82 -13.89 15.77 -6.28
CA TRP A 82 -15.18 15.33 -5.72
C TRP A 82 -15.10 14.99 -4.23
N ALA A 83 -13.94 14.52 -3.78
CA ALA A 83 -13.73 14.05 -2.42
C ALA A 83 -12.36 14.50 -1.87
N PRO A 84 -12.16 15.81 -1.60
CA PRO A 84 -10.83 16.35 -1.27
C PRO A 84 -10.25 15.76 0.03
N VAL A 85 -11.07 15.49 1.04
CA VAL A 85 -10.59 14.88 2.30
C VAL A 85 -10.15 13.43 2.08
N PHE A 86 -10.86 12.69 1.25
CA PHE A 86 -10.47 11.32 0.87
C PHE A 86 -9.18 11.32 0.05
N ALA A 87 -9.03 12.24 -0.90
CA ALA A 87 -7.80 12.40 -1.67
C ALA A 87 -6.61 12.76 -0.77
N LEU A 88 -6.80 13.65 0.21
CA LEU A 88 -5.77 13.99 1.19
C LEU A 88 -5.38 12.77 2.05
N ALA A 89 -6.35 11.97 2.50
CA ALA A 89 -6.08 10.73 3.23
C ALA A 89 -5.24 9.75 2.39
N ASN A 90 -5.58 9.58 1.11
CA ASN A 90 -4.80 8.75 0.19
C ASN A 90 -3.39 9.31 -0.05
N PHE A 91 -3.23 10.61 -0.16
CA PHE A 91 -1.92 11.26 -0.30
C PHE A 91 -1.03 11.02 0.92
N CYS A 92 -1.55 11.24 2.13
CA CYS A 92 -0.81 10.98 3.36
C CYS A 92 -0.43 9.50 3.48
N TYR A 93 -1.36 8.59 3.13
CA TYR A 93 -1.13 7.16 3.18
C TYR A 93 -0.09 6.70 2.16
N ALA A 94 -0.14 7.24 0.93
CA ALA A 94 0.86 6.98 -0.11
C ALA A 94 2.26 7.40 0.34
N ILE A 95 2.42 8.60 0.90
CA ILE A 95 3.71 9.08 1.41
C ILE A 95 4.22 8.16 2.52
N ALA A 96 3.40 7.90 3.55
CA ALA A 96 3.80 7.09 4.70
C ALA A 96 4.27 5.68 4.29
N ASN A 97 3.60 5.06 3.31
CA ASN A 97 3.94 3.71 2.85
C ASN A 97 5.06 3.69 1.79
N THR A 98 5.37 4.81 1.15
CA THR A 98 6.48 4.89 0.17
C THR A 98 7.82 5.16 0.85
N LEU A 99 7.83 5.69 2.06
CA LEU A 99 9.07 5.90 2.81
C LEU A 99 9.77 4.55 3.07
N PRO A 100 11.10 4.45 2.87
CA PRO A 100 11.84 3.20 3.04
C PRO A 100 12.13 2.89 4.52
N ILE A 101 11.07 2.83 5.32
CA ILE A 101 11.10 2.52 6.75
C ILE A 101 10.78 1.05 6.92
N GLU A 102 11.48 0.36 7.81
CA GLU A 102 11.26 -1.06 8.08
C GLU A 102 9.78 -1.36 8.36
N GLY A 103 9.23 -2.31 7.60
CA GLY A 103 7.81 -2.68 7.65
C GLY A 103 6.91 -1.96 6.67
N SER A 104 7.38 -0.91 5.97
CA SER A 104 6.62 -0.22 4.90
C SER A 104 6.75 -0.91 3.55
N ASP A 105 5.88 -0.55 2.61
CA ASP A 105 5.99 -1.02 1.23
C ASP A 105 7.20 -0.41 0.51
N GLY A 106 7.56 0.83 0.82
CA GLY A 106 8.76 1.49 0.30
C GLY A 106 10.03 0.70 0.62
N TYR A 107 10.14 0.16 1.83
CA TYR A 107 11.24 -0.72 2.20
C TYR A 107 11.24 -2.02 1.39
N ARG A 108 10.07 -2.64 1.21
CA ARG A 108 9.91 -3.86 0.39
C ARG A 108 10.24 -3.59 -1.08
N ILE A 109 9.80 -2.45 -1.63
CA ILE A 109 10.12 -2.03 -2.99
C ILE A 109 11.63 -1.91 -3.16
N ALA A 110 12.33 -1.26 -2.22
CA ALA A 110 13.78 -1.11 -2.28
C ALA A 110 14.51 -2.45 -2.26
N LEU A 111 14.11 -3.37 -1.37
CA LEU A 111 14.69 -4.72 -1.30
C LEU A 111 14.45 -5.53 -2.60
N CYS A 112 13.21 -5.56 -3.08
CA CYS A 112 12.88 -6.29 -4.31
C CYS A 112 13.60 -5.70 -5.53
N TRP A 113 13.74 -4.37 -5.59
CA TRP A 113 14.48 -3.70 -6.64
C TRP A 113 15.96 -4.10 -6.66
N GLN A 114 16.60 -4.17 -5.49
CA GLN A 114 17.98 -4.64 -5.38
C GLN A 114 18.14 -6.08 -5.87
N GLN A 115 17.20 -6.97 -5.53
CA GLN A 115 17.19 -8.35 -5.99
C GLN A 115 17.04 -8.46 -7.51
N VAL A 116 16.11 -7.70 -8.10
CA VAL A 116 15.90 -7.67 -9.55
C VAL A 116 17.18 -7.18 -10.26
N ARG A 117 17.82 -6.15 -9.71
CA ARG A 117 19.04 -5.58 -10.27
C ARG A 117 20.23 -6.56 -10.20
N SER A 118 20.36 -7.32 -9.11
CA SER A 118 21.43 -8.30 -8.96
C SER A 118 21.29 -9.45 -9.96
N LEU A 119 20.06 -9.95 -10.17
CA LEU A 119 19.80 -10.99 -11.18
C LEU A 119 20.17 -10.53 -12.59
N ARG A 120 19.76 -9.32 -12.96
CA ARG A 120 20.08 -8.77 -14.28
C ARG A 120 21.60 -8.61 -14.52
N ASN A 121 22.35 -8.29 -13.47
CA ASN A 121 23.81 -8.15 -13.59
C ASN A 121 24.51 -9.51 -13.71
N SER A 122 23.98 -10.57 -13.07
CA SER A 122 24.54 -11.94 -13.22
C SER A 122 24.32 -12.49 -14.63
N ASP A 123 23.15 -12.25 -15.22
CA ASP A 123 22.83 -12.71 -16.59
C ASP A 123 23.65 -11.99 -17.66
N SER A 124 24.17 -10.80 -17.37
CA SER A 124 25.01 -10.04 -18.32
C SER A 124 26.49 -10.44 -18.28
N GLN A 125 26.90 -11.34 -17.38
CA GLN A 125 28.27 -11.83 -17.24
C GLN A 125 28.48 -13.26 -17.78
N THR A 126 27.40 -13.90 -18.24
CA THR A 126 27.41 -15.18 -18.93
C THR A 126 27.26 -15.02 -20.43
#